data_5ad3ff6af0ec7ad2ca1ff5210f3acd8b
#
_entry.id   5ad3ff6af0ec7ad2ca1ff5210f3acd8b
#
_cell.length_a   1.000
_cell.length_b   1.000
_cell.length_c   1.000
_cell.angle_alpha   90.00
_cell.angle_beta   90.00
_cell.angle_gamma   90.00
#
_symmetry.space_group_name_H-M   'P 1'
#
loop_
_entity.id
_entity.type
_entity.pdbx_description
1 polymer ?
#
loop_
_entity_poly.entity_id
_entity_poly.type
_entity_poly.pdbx_seq_one_letter_code
_entity_poly.pdbx_strand_id
1 'polypeptide(L)'
;RHLESKLRQRKQGVAWVLEQLVDSLAMDRNAAQAVVNEYSMVVGATCQQAAGRQMASLKSVAGLDSSDIEFDTVVIDEAARANPLDLFVPMSMAKRRIVLVGDDRQLPHMLEPDIEGQLQEEHELTELQLAAFRSSLFERMRVKLQDLEKQDTIRRVVMLDTQFRMHPILGDFVSKQFYEAVGLGAVRSGRAAEDFVFSQDLLAALGEREPYYRGRVCQWIDVPVAQGKDQRRGTSRVRDIEAQRIAEEVVRLMHAGDGSLSIGIITFYAAQRDLIMEKLAQQRIEGVALMERRNGAYEPHEHFKWAKKVRGDGSVSLEERLRVGSVDAFQGKEFDVVLLSCVRTYQQARPGQACDDAADDREKQLNRQFGFLRLPNRMNVAMSRQRQMLICVGDAALATSPEAEEAVPALAAFYQMCGGEHGSLR
;
A
#
# COMPACT_ATOMS: atom_id res chain seq x y z
N ARG A 1 -6.82 -4.81 -55.23
CA ARG A 1 -6.00 -3.74 -55.83
C ARG A 1 -6.81 -2.71 -56.62
N HIS A 2 -7.76 -3.07 -57.56
CA HIS A 2 -8.54 -2.10 -58.31
C HIS A 2 -9.60 -1.35 -57.47
N LEU A 3 -10.20 -2.03 -56.52
CA LEU A 3 -11.14 -1.41 -55.54
C LEU A 3 -10.40 -0.49 -54.55
N GLU A 4 -9.23 -0.87 -54.09
CA GLU A 4 -8.37 -0.05 -53.24
C GLU A 4 -7.92 1.24 -53.94
N SER A 5 -7.54 1.14 -55.21
CA SER A 5 -7.17 2.29 -56.05
C SER A 5 -8.36 3.26 -56.22
N LYS A 6 -9.58 2.77 -56.45
CA LYS A 6 -10.80 3.59 -56.59
C LYS A 6 -11.25 4.19 -55.25
N LEU A 7 -11.04 3.50 -54.13
CA LEU A 7 -11.29 4.03 -52.78
C LEU A 7 -10.28 5.14 -52.42
N ARG A 8 -9.02 4.99 -52.79
CA ARG A 8 -8.00 6.02 -52.63
C ARG A 8 -8.31 7.28 -53.46
N GLN A 9 -8.78 7.13 -54.69
CA GLN A 9 -9.16 8.28 -55.53
C GLN A 9 -10.41 9.05 -55.05
N ARG A 10 -11.29 8.40 -54.26
CA ARG A 10 -12.47 9.06 -53.64
C ARG A 10 -12.21 9.68 -52.27
N LYS A 11 -11.10 9.40 -51.62
CA LYS A 11 -10.67 10.06 -50.37
C LYS A 11 -9.99 11.40 -50.67
N GLN A 12 -10.78 12.36 -51.19
CA GLN A 12 -10.33 13.75 -51.34
C GLN A 12 -10.74 14.57 -50.12
N GLY A 13 -9.85 15.38 -49.58
CA GLY A 13 -10.12 16.29 -48.48
C GLY A 13 -9.47 15.91 -47.16
N VAL A 14 -10.03 16.34 -46.05
CA VAL A 14 -9.47 16.23 -44.68
C VAL A 14 -9.11 14.82 -44.29
N ALA A 15 -9.91 13.82 -44.68
CA ALA A 15 -9.64 12.41 -44.37
C ALA A 15 -8.35 11.89 -45.02
N TRP A 16 -8.05 12.32 -46.27
CA TRP A 16 -6.82 11.95 -46.95
C TRP A 16 -5.59 12.61 -46.30
N VAL A 17 -5.72 13.90 -45.96
CA VAL A 17 -4.64 14.63 -45.25
C VAL A 17 -4.34 13.99 -43.89
N LEU A 18 -5.38 13.62 -43.14
CA LEU A 18 -5.22 12.90 -41.86
C LEU A 18 -4.57 11.52 -42.02
N GLU A 19 -4.94 10.77 -43.08
CA GLU A 19 -4.32 9.47 -43.38
C GLU A 19 -2.83 9.62 -43.72
N GLN A 20 -2.47 10.63 -44.55
CA GLN A 20 -1.07 10.96 -44.88
C GLN A 20 -0.29 11.41 -43.62
N LEU A 21 -0.92 12.18 -42.73
CA LEU A 21 -0.31 12.61 -41.48
C LEU A 21 -0.07 11.41 -40.57
N VAL A 22 -1.06 10.53 -40.42
CA VAL A 22 -0.91 9.28 -39.61
C VAL A 22 0.20 8.39 -40.16
N ASP A 23 0.25 8.19 -41.49
CA ASP A 23 1.31 7.39 -42.13
C ASP A 23 2.70 8.02 -41.96
N SER A 24 2.78 9.35 -42.09
CA SER A 24 4.02 10.10 -41.88
C SER A 24 4.49 10.01 -40.40
N LEU A 25 3.59 10.18 -39.45
CA LEU A 25 3.91 10.03 -38.03
C LEU A 25 4.26 8.59 -37.65
N ALA A 26 3.67 7.58 -38.31
CA ALA A 26 4.02 6.18 -38.11
C ALA A 26 5.43 5.84 -38.64
N MET A 27 5.89 6.54 -39.67
CA MET A 27 7.22 6.36 -40.26
C MET A 27 8.32 7.12 -39.54
N ASP A 28 8.00 8.28 -38.92
CA ASP A 28 8.95 9.07 -38.15
C ASP A 28 8.50 9.21 -36.69
N ARG A 29 9.01 8.31 -35.86
CA ARG A 29 8.72 8.26 -34.43
C ARG A 29 9.17 9.52 -33.69
N ASN A 30 10.25 10.17 -34.15
CA ASN A 30 10.78 11.36 -33.53
C ASN A 30 9.89 12.58 -33.86
N ALA A 31 9.42 12.70 -35.11
CA ALA A 31 8.47 13.75 -35.50
C ALA A 31 7.13 13.58 -34.77
N ALA A 32 6.64 12.35 -34.64
CA ALA A 32 5.44 12.07 -33.85
C ALA A 32 5.62 12.49 -32.38
N GLN A 33 6.75 12.16 -31.79
CA GLN A 33 7.06 12.54 -30.41
C GLN A 33 7.17 14.07 -30.24
N ALA A 34 7.78 14.75 -31.19
CA ALA A 34 7.87 16.22 -31.17
C ALA A 34 6.50 16.88 -31.19
N VAL A 35 5.58 16.43 -32.06
CA VAL A 35 4.21 16.95 -32.09
C VAL A 35 3.46 16.68 -30.79
N VAL A 36 3.55 15.46 -30.26
CA VAL A 36 2.93 15.13 -28.96
C VAL A 36 3.47 16.03 -27.86
N ASN A 37 4.78 16.27 -27.84
CA ASN A 37 5.43 17.11 -26.83
C ASN A 37 4.97 18.56 -26.92
N GLU A 38 4.86 19.10 -28.14
CA GLU A 38 4.43 20.50 -28.38
C GLU A 38 3.00 20.78 -27.92
N TYR A 39 2.09 19.80 -28.07
CA TYR A 39 0.70 19.93 -27.66
C TYR A 39 0.39 19.34 -26.27
N SER A 40 1.37 18.77 -25.60
CA SER A 40 1.16 18.20 -24.25
C SER A 40 1.07 19.31 -23.20
N MET A 41 -0.08 19.42 -22.56
CA MET A 41 -0.33 20.36 -21.46
C MET A 41 0.04 19.75 -20.09
N VAL A 42 0.06 18.42 -20.00
CA VAL A 42 0.37 17.67 -18.76
C VAL A 42 1.37 16.58 -19.10
N VAL A 43 2.43 16.49 -18.30
CA VAL A 43 3.47 15.47 -18.41
C VAL A 43 3.53 14.68 -17.11
N GLY A 44 3.47 13.36 -17.20
CA GLY A 44 3.62 12.43 -16.07
C GLY A 44 5.00 11.74 -16.10
N ALA A 45 5.69 11.76 -14.97
CA ALA A 45 6.99 11.09 -14.81
C ALA A 45 7.23 10.66 -13.36
N THR A 46 8.13 9.71 -13.12
CA THR A 46 8.68 9.51 -11.77
C THR A 46 9.67 10.64 -11.43
N CYS A 47 9.97 10.83 -10.13
CA CYS A 47 10.95 11.85 -9.71
C CYS A 47 12.29 11.69 -10.44
N GLN A 48 12.80 10.45 -10.58
CA GLN A 48 14.04 10.16 -11.27
C GLN A 48 13.94 10.39 -12.79
N GLN A 49 12.81 10.07 -13.42
CA GLN A 49 12.58 10.34 -14.84
C GLN A 49 12.48 11.82 -15.15
N ALA A 50 12.07 12.63 -14.18
CA ALA A 50 12.04 14.10 -14.31
C ALA A 50 13.43 14.69 -14.60
N ALA A 51 14.51 14.07 -14.09
CA ALA A 51 15.90 14.42 -14.42
C ALA A 51 16.46 13.63 -15.61
N GLY A 52 15.68 12.74 -16.23
CA GLY A 52 16.15 11.79 -17.24
C GLY A 52 16.26 12.38 -18.65
N ARG A 53 16.90 11.61 -19.55
CA ARG A 53 17.12 12.00 -20.96
C ARG A 53 15.83 12.29 -21.73
N GLN A 54 14.72 11.63 -21.40
CA GLN A 54 13.43 11.88 -22.04
C GLN A 54 12.89 13.25 -21.68
N MET A 55 13.04 13.68 -20.43
CA MET A 55 12.68 15.03 -20.02
C MET A 55 13.59 16.08 -20.68
N ALA A 56 14.90 15.82 -20.78
CA ALA A 56 15.83 16.69 -21.52
C ALA A 56 15.47 16.81 -23.01
N SER A 57 14.98 15.74 -23.63
CA SER A 57 14.47 15.76 -25.01
C SER A 57 13.20 16.59 -25.14
N LEU A 58 12.25 16.48 -24.22
CA LEU A 58 11.07 17.35 -24.14
C LEU A 58 11.46 18.83 -24.09
N LYS A 59 12.47 19.14 -23.29
CA LYS A 59 13.05 20.48 -23.10
C LYS A 59 13.64 21.03 -24.39
N SER A 60 14.48 20.25 -25.07
CA SER A 60 15.16 20.70 -26.30
C SER A 60 14.19 20.98 -27.43
N VAL A 61 13.08 20.24 -27.55
CA VAL A 61 12.02 20.47 -28.55
C VAL A 61 11.26 21.79 -28.28
N ALA A 62 11.11 22.15 -27.01
CA ALA A 62 10.50 23.43 -26.62
C ALA A 62 11.45 24.64 -26.76
N GLY A 63 12.69 24.44 -27.20
CA GLY A 63 13.70 25.48 -27.33
C GLY A 63 14.22 26.04 -26.00
N LEU A 64 14.07 25.26 -24.93
CA LEU A 64 14.47 25.63 -23.58
C LEU A 64 15.83 25.03 -23.24
N ASP A 65 16.67 25.79 -22.55
CA ASP A 65 17.90 25.25 -21.98
C ASP A 65 17.59 24.25 -20.87
N SER A 66 18.45 23.25 -20.70
CA SER A 66 18.25 22.18 -19.73
C SER A 66 18.15 22.64 -18.27
N SER A 67 18.50 23.89 -17.99
CA SER A 67 18.45 24.53 -16.67
C SER A 67 17.16 25.32 -16.40
N ASP A 68 16.31 25.55 -17.41
CA ASP A 68 15.12 26.38 -17.23
C ASP A 68 14.00 25.65 -16.51
N ILE A 69 13.37 26.36 -15.59
CA ILE A 69 12.16 25.92 -14.88
C ILE A 69 11.00 25.96 -15.89
N GLU A 70 10.29 24.84 -16.08
CA GLU A 70 9.47 24.66 -17.29
C GLU A 70 7.98 24.60 -17.05
N PHE A 71 7.54 24.11 -15.89
CA PHE A 71 6.14 23.89 -15.61
C PHE A 71 5.55 24.99 -14.72
N ASP A 72 4.41 25.54 -15.07
CA ASP A 72 3.72 26.49 -14.18
C ASP A 72 3.41 25.88 -12.82
N THR A 73 2.98 24.62 -12.83
CA THR A 73 2.63 23.87 -11.62
C THR A 73 3.24 22.47 -11.70
N VAL A 74 3.86 22.05 -10.61
CA VAL A 74 4.32 20.67 -10.39
C VAL A 74 3.50 20.06 -9.28
N VAL A 75 2.89 18.91 -9.56
CA VAL A 75 2.16 18.09 -8.57
C VAL A 75 2.96 16.83 -8.31
N ILE A 76 3.26 16.55 -7.06
CA ILE A 76 4.02 15.36 -6.64
C ILE A 76 3.10 14.52 -5.76
N ASP A 77 2.74 13.35 -6.25
CA ASP A 77 1.96 12.36 -5.52
C ASP A 77 2.86 11.43 -4.72
N GLU A 78 2.35 10.83 -3.63
CA GLU A 78 3.10 10.00 -2.67
C GLU A 78 4.35 10.70 -2.11
N ALA A 79 4.27 12.04 -1.92
CA ALA A 79 5.41 12.88 -1.53
C ALA A 79 5.97 12.53 -0.13
N ALA A 80 5.15 11.95 0.76
CA ALA A 80 5.60 11.51 2.09
C ALA A 80 6.58 10.33 2.04
N ARG A 81 6.53 9.54 0.97
CA ARG A 81 7.38 8.36 0.77
C ARG A 81 8.66 8.65 -0.01
N ALA A 82 8.68 9.70 -0.80
CA ALA A 82 9.83 10.00 -1.64
C ALA A 82 11.03 10.47 -0.80
N ASN A 83 12.23 10.06 -1.20
CA ASN A 83 13.45 10.58 -0.60
C ASN A 83 13.51 12.11 -0.80
N PRO A 84 13.91 12.90 0.20
CA PRO A 84 14.01 14.35 0.08
C PRO A 84 14.80 14.83 -1.15
N LEU A 85 15.90 14.17 -1.50
CA LEU A 85 16.70 14.51 -2.68
C LEU A 85 15.94 14.28 -3.99
N ASP A 86 15.18 13.17 -4.08
CA ASP A 86 14.34 12.87 -5.24
C ASP A 86 13.21 13.89 -5.40
N LEU A 87 12.67 14.43 -4.29
CA LEU A 87 11.63 15.46 -4.33
C LEU A 87 12.15 16.80 -4.88
N PHE A 88 13.37 17.19 -4.56
CA PHE A 88 13.94 18.45 -5.04
C PHE A 88 14.03 18.51 -6.57
N VAL A 89 14.21 17.36 -7.24
CA VAL A 89 14.31 17.31 -8.70
C VAL A 89 13.03 17.87 -9.37
N PRO A 90 11.82 17.28 -9.19
CA PRO A 90 10.62 17.84 -9.79
C PRO A 90 10.22 19.19 -9.19
N MET A 91 10.49 19.44 -7.90
CA MET A 91 10.18 20.73 -7.27
C MET A 91 10.93 21.89 -7.94
N SER A 92 12.18 21.68 -8.37
CA SER A 92 12.98 22.71 -9.05
C SER A 92 12.45 23.08 -10.44
N MET A 93 11.56 22.29 -11.01
CA MET A 93 10.94 22.53 -12.33
C MET A 93 9.68 23.39 -12.27
N ALA A 94 9.23 23.79 -11.09
CA ALA A 94 8.04 24.59 -10.93
C ALA A 94 8.33 26.10 -11.05
N LYS A 95 7.69 26.79 -11.98
CA LYS A 95 7.77 28.26 -12.11
C LYS A 95 6.98 29.00 -11.05
N ARG A 96 5.82 28.49 -10.66
CA ARG A 96 4.85 29.25 -9.87
C ARG A 96 4.30 28.47 -8.68
N ARG A 97 4.01 27.17 -8.84
CA ARG A 97 3.30 26.41 -7.83
C ARG A 97 3.84 24.98 -7.69
N ILE A 98 4.04 24.59 -6.43
CA ILE A 98 4.33 23.20 -6.05
C ILE A 98 3.17 22.70 -5.22
N VAL A 99 2.62 21.53 -5.59
CA VAL A 99 1.58 20.82 -4.84
C VAL A 99 2.12 19.48 -4.42
N LEU A 100 2.26 19.26 -3.13
CA LEU A 100 2.66 17.98 -2.57
C LEU A 100 1.42 17.24 -2.07
N VAL A 101 1.20 16.04 -2.58
CA VAL A 101 0.14 15.12 -2.14
C VAL A 101 0.80 13.94 -1.46
N GLY A 102 0.35 13.58 -0.26
CA GLY A 102 0.96 12.49 0.48
C GLY A 102 0.28 12.23 1.81
N ASP A 103 0.71 11.18 2.48
CA ASP A 103 0.20 10.76 3.77
C ASP A 103 1.37 10.40 4.69
N ASP A 104 1.67 11.28 5.65
CA ASP A 104 2.74 11.09 6.62
C ASP A 104 2.36 10.10 7.75
N ARG A 105 1.13 9.61 7.76
CA ARG A 105 0.69 8.51 8.63
C ARG A 105 0.85 7.13 7.99
N GLN A 106 1.23 7.06 6.71
CA GLN A 106 1.64 5.83 6.03
C GLN A 106 3.16 5.69 6.05
N LEU A 107 3.72 4.79 5.20
CA LEU A 107 5.15 4.51 5.22
C LEU A 107 5.98 5.76 4.90
N PRO A 108 6.94 6.13 5.75
CA PRO A 108 7.91 7.15 5.43
C PRO A 108 8.88 6.65 4.35
N HIS A 109 9.70 7.57 3.82
CA HIS A 109 10.84 7.16 3.01
C HIS A 109 11.77 6.25 3.80
N MET A 110 12.36 5.26 3.14
CA MET A 110 13.39 4.42 3.75
C MET A 110 14.76 5.07 3.51
N LEU A 111 15.50 5.31 4.57
CA LEU A 111 16.94 5.50 4.47
C LEU A 111 17.58 4.13 4.24
N GLU A 112 18.48 4.04 3.28
CA GLU A 112 19.30 2.83 3.12
C GLU A 112 20.14 2.64 4.39
N PRO A 113 20.17 1.44 4.99
CA PRO A 113 20.91 1.19 6.24
C PRO A 113 22.38 1.57 6.18
N ASP A 114 22.99 1.41 5.00
CA ASP A 114 24.39 1.78 4.76
C ASP A 114 24.61 3.30 4.82
N ILE A 115 23.66 4.08 4.30
CA ILE A 115 23.68 5.55 4.36
C ILE A 115 23.48 6.03 5.81
N GLU A 116 22.57 5.40 6.54
CA GLU A 116 22.32 5.73 7.95
C GLU A 116 23.56 5.47 8.81
N GLY A 117 24.24 4.35 8.60
CA GLY A 117 25.50 4.00 9.25
C GLY A 117 26.62 5.01 8.92
N GLN A 118 26.79 5.35 7.65
CA GLN A 118 27.77 6.34 7.21
C GLN A 118 27.51 7.74 7.77
N LEU A 119 26.26 8.19 7.80
CA LEU A 119 25.88 9.47 8.38
C LEU A 119 26.18 9.53 9.89
N GLN A 120 26.05 8.40 10.59
CA GLN A 120 26.32 8.29 12.01
C GLN A 120 27.83 8.28 12.31
N GLU A 121 28.61 7.55 11.50
CA GLU A 121 30.04 7.37 11.70
C GLU A 121 30.89 8.52 11.14
N GLU A 122 30.57 9.03 9.94
CA GLU A 122 31.40 10.06 9.27
C GLU A 122 31.08 11.50 9.70
N HIS A 123 29.86 11.77 10.19
CA HIS A 123 29.42 13.14 10.48
C HIS A 123 29.10 13.42 11.94
N GLU A 124 29.34 12.46 12.85
CA GLU A 124 29.04 12.60 14.29
C GLU A 124 27.63 13.18 14.57
N LEU A 125 26.63 12.77 13.75
CA LEU A 125 25.28 13.31 13.86
C LEU A 125 24.65 12.90 15.18
N THR A 126 24.07 13.86 15.86
CA THR A 126 23.27 13.60 17.06
C THR A 126 21.99 12.83 16.70
N GLU A 127 21.41 12.11 17.66
CA GLU A 127 20.11 11.42 17.49
C GLU A 127 19.01 12.38 17.01
N LEU A 128 19.05 13.65 17.40
CA LEU A 128 18.10 14.67 16.95
C LEU A 128 18.26 14.97 15.46
N GLN A 129 19.49 15.02 14.95
CA GLN A 129 19.80 15.22 13.53
C GLN A 129 19.42 13.98 12.71
N LEU A 130 19.69 12.79 13.21
CA LEU A 130 19.24 11.54 12.58
C LEU A 130 17.73 11.42 12.52
N ALA A 131 17.01 11.80 13.58
CA ALA A 131 15.56 11.86 13.58
C ALA A 131 15.03 12.85 12.51
N ALA A 132 15.73 13.95 12.27
CA ALA A 132 15.37 14.88 11.19
C ALA A 132 15.56 14.29 9.79
N PHE A 133 16.53 13.41 9.59
CA PHE A 133 16.70 12.67 8.33
C PHE A 133 15.66 11.56 8.16
N ARG A 134 15.24 10.95 9.26
CA ARG A 134 14.17 9.93 9.26
C ARG A 134 12.78 10.52 9.01
N SER A 135 12.53 11.79 9.39
CA SER A 135 11.26 12.45 9.11
C SER A 135 11.15 12.85 7.64
N SER A 136 10.00 12.61 7.01
CA SER A 136 9.82 12.97 5.61
C SER A 136 9.86 14.49 5.39
N LEU A 137 10.42 14.93 4.27
CA LEU A 137 10.38 16.34 3.89
C LEU A 137 8.94 16.85 3.81
N PHE A 138 8.01 16.00 3.34
CA PHE A 138 6.58 16.30 3.30
C PHE A 138 6.01 16.65 4.68
N GLU A 139 6.26 15.82 5.70
CA GLU A 139 5.78 16.07 7.06
C GLU A 139 6.33 17.39 7.62
N ARG A 140 7.63 17.63 7.47
CA ARG A 140 8.27 18.87 7.92
C ARG A 140 7.70 20.10 7.22
N MET A 141 7.47 20.02 5.91
CA MET A 141 6.87 21.11 5.14
C MET A 141 5.41 21.34 5.56
N ARG A 142 4.64 20.26 5.76
CA ARG A 142 3.26 20.36 6.24
C ARG A 142 3.18 21.11 7.57
N VAL A 143 3.97 20.69 8.56
CA VAL A 143 4.00 21.34 9.88
C VAL A 143 4.37 22.83 9.76
N LYS A 144 5.43 23.13 9.00
CA LYS A 144 5.87 24.51 8.80
C LYS A 144 4.82 25.36 8.08
N LEU A 145 4.15 24.83 7.07
CA LEU A 145 3.10 25.55 6.35
C LEU A 145 1.87 25.78 7.23
N GLN A 146 1.49 24.82 8.07
CA GLN A 146 0.43 24.99 9.07
C GLN A 146 0.78 26.08 10.09
N ASP A 147 2.04 26.20 10.51
CA ASP A 147 2.46 27.28 11.42
C ASP A 147 2.44 28.65 10.73
N LEU A 148 2.75 28.73 9.44
CA LEU A 148 2.61 29.97 8.66
C LEU A 148 1.13 30.35 8.49
N GLU A 149 0.23 29.38 8.29
CA GLU A 149 -1.22 29.62 8.22
C GLU A 149 -1.77 30.29 9.50
N LYS A 150 -1.24 29.94 10.65
CA LYS A 150 -1.60 30.57 11.94
C LYS A 150 -1.18 32.03 12.02
N GLN A 151 -0.12 32.42 11.28
CA GLN A 151 0.45 33.76 11.31
C GLN A 151 -0.24 34.71 10.30
N ASP A 152 -0.50 34.20 9.07
CA ASP A 152 -0.98 35.04 7.96
C ASP A 152 -2.38 34.66 7.46
N THR A 153 -3.02 33.65 8.05
CA THR A 153 -4.37 33.15 7.70
C THR A 153 -4.51 32.63 6.25
N ILE A 154 -3.42 32.48 5.50
CA ILE A 154 -3.44 31.96 4.14
C ILE A 154 -3.40 30.43 4.18
N ARG A 155 -4.47 29.78 3.73
CA ARG A 155 -4.59 28.32 3.71
C ARG A 155 -3.62 27.69 2.70
N ARG A 156 -2.70 26.83 3.16
CA ARG A 156 -1.69 26.12 2.37
C ARG A 156 -1.78 24.61 2.50
N VAL A 157 -2.35 24.14 3.61
CA VAL A 157 -2.49 22.71 3.89
C VAL A 157 -3.96 22.33 3.87
N VAL A 158 -4.28 21.28 3.12
CA VAL A 158 -5.64 20.75 3.01
C VAL A 158 -5.57 19.26 3.29
N MET A 159 -6.39 18.79 4.24
CA MET A 159 -6.59 17.36 4.46
C MET A 159 -7.65 16.85 3.49
N LEU A 160 -7.35 15.75 2.79
CA LEU A 160 -8.34 14.97 2.05
C LEU A 160 -9.07 14.09 3.08
N ASP A 161 -10.27 14.49 3.45
CA ASP A 161 -11.04 13.92 4.56
C ASP A 161 -12.05 12.86 4.15
N THR A 162 -12.02 12.43 2.90
CA THR A 162 -12.99 11.47 2.38
C THR A 162 -12.29 10.31 1.65
N GLN A 163 -12.51 9.09 2.13
CA GLN A 163 -12.00 7.86 1.52
C GLN A 163 -13.10 7.13 0.74
N PHE A 164 -12.74 6.44 -0.36
CA PHE A 164 -13.63 5.70 -1.23
C PHE A 164 -13.25 4.22 -1.37
N ARG A 165 -12.25 3.76 -0.63
CA ARG A 165 -11.69 2.40 -0.71
C ARG A 165 -12.43 1.42 0.18
N MET A 166 -12.52 1.72 1.48
CA MET A 166 -12.92 0.76 2.51
C MET A 166 -14.40 0.87 2.85
N HIS A 167 -14.96 -0.25 3.28
CA HIS A 167 -16.24 -0.27 3.98
C HIS A 167 -16.27 0.81 5.09
N PRO A 168 -17.39 1.55 5.28
CA PRO A 168 -17.46 2.68 6.24
C PRO A 168 -16.95 2.35 7.63
N ILE A 169 -17.29 1.20 8.19
CA ILE A 169 -16.86 0.77 9.53
C ILE A 169 -15.33 0.59 9.60
N LEU A 170 -14.71 0.02 8.57
CA LEU A 170 -13.25 -0.12 8.49
C LEU A 170 -12.58 1.24 8.29
N GLY A 171 -13.18 2.12 7.50
CA GLY A 171 -12.72 3.50 7.31
C GLY A 171 -12.76 4.30 8.60
N ASP A 172 -13.84 4.20 9.38
CA ASP A 172 -13.99 4.85 10.70
C ASP A 172 -12.95 4.31 11.70
N PHE A 173 -12.73 2.99 11.72
CA PHE A 173 -11.68 2.38 12.54
C PHE A 173 -10.28 2.96 12.20
N VAL A 174 -9.92 2.99 10.92
CA VAL A 174 -8.63 3.53 10.45
C VAL A 174 -8.51 5.02 10.78
N SER A 175 -9.59 5.80 10.57
CA SER A 175 -9.65 7.22 10.93
C SER A 175 -9.31 7.43 12.40
N LYS A 176 -10.01 6.75 13.29
CA LYS A 176 -9.83 6.87 14.74
C LYS A 176 -8.44 6.47 15.21
N GLN A 177 -7.93 5.34 14.70
CA GLN A 177 -6.67 4.78 15.19
C GLN A 177 -5.42 5.51 14.68
N PHE A 178 -5.45 6.06 13.46
CA PHE A 178 -4.23 6.54 12.82
C PHE A 178 -4.23 8.05 12.49
N TYR A 179 -5.41 8.69 12.46
CA TYR A 179 -5.52 10.11 12.13
C TYR A 179 -6.04 10.93 13.31
N GLU A 180 -7.20 10.60 13.84
CA GLU A 180 -7.80 11.33 14.96
C GLU A 180 -6.96 11.17 16.25
N ALA A 181 -6.42 9.98 16.51
CA ALA A 181 -5.55 9.71 17.65
C ALA A 181 -4.28 10.60 17.72
N VAL A 182 -3.87 11.18 16.59
CA VAL A 182 -2.72 12.11 16.51
C VAL A 182 -3.15 13.56 16.28
N GLY A 183 -4.43 13.89 16.50
CA GLY A 183 -4.96 15.24 16.40
C GLY A 183 -5.24 15.72 14.97
N LEU A 184 -5.27 14.82 13.98
CA LEU A 184 -5.74 15.11 12.64
C LEU A 184 -7.27 15.00 12.56
N GLY A 185 -7.87 15.57 11.53
CA GLY A 185 -9.32 15.47 11.31
C GLY A 185 -9.78 14.06 10.99
N ALA A 186 -11.08 13.79 11.19
CA ALA A 186 -11.70 12.53 10.84
C ALA A 186 -11.71 12.29 9.32
N VAL A 187 -11.43 11.06 8.90
CA VAL A 187 -11.57 10.61 7.50
C VAL A 187 -12.90 9.90 7.35
N ARG A 188 -13.79 10.45 6.52
CA ARG A 188 -15.15 9.95 6.31
C ARG A 188 -15.18 8.98 5.13
N SER A 189 -16.19 8.12 5.08
CA SER A 189 -16.45 7.29 3.90
C SER A 189 -17.32 8.03 2.90
N GLY A 190 -16.88 8.06 1.64
CA GLY A 190 -17.63 8.57 0.49
C GLY A 190 -18.50 7.52 -0.22
N ARG A 191 -18.55 6.28 0.30
CA ARG A 191 -19.33 5.16 -0.23
C ARG A 191 -20.21 4.54 0.86
N ALA A 192 -21.33 3.95 0.45
CA ALA A 192 -22.26 3.28 1.35
C ALA A 192 -21.77 1.86 1.71
N ALA A 193 -22.26 1.33 2.84
CA ALA A 193 -21.89 -0.03 3.30
C ALA A 193 -22.33 -1.13 2.32
N GLU A 194 -23.43 -0.91 1.62
CA GLU A 194 -24.02 -1.82 0.65
C GLU A 194 -23.12 -2.06 -0.58
N ASP A 195 -22.19 -1.13 -0.86
CA ASP A 195 -21.20 -1.27 -1.94
C ASP A 195 -20.13 -2.33 -1.65
N PHE A 196 -20.07 -2.82 -0.42
CA PHE A 196 -18.98 -3.67 0.08
C PHE A 196 -19.46 -5.04 0.60
N VAL A 197 -20.61 -5.49 0.17
CA VAL A 197 -21.16 -6.80 0.58
C VAL A 197 -20.63 -7.94 -0.29
N PHE A 198 -20.39 -9.09 0.33
CA PHE A 198 -20.09 -10.32 -0.40
C PHE A 198 -21.33 -10.81 -1.17
N SER A 199 -21.12 -11.39 -2.36
CA SER A 199 -22.20 -11.98 -3.14
C SER A 199 -22.87 -13.15 -2.40
N GLN A 200 -24.14 -13.38 -2.66
CA GLN A 200 -24.88 -14.49 -2.04
C GLN A 200 -24.29 -15.85 -2.45
N ASP A 201 -23.77 -15.96 -3.68
CA ASP A 201 -23.14 -17.19 -4.18
C ASP A 201 -21.85 -17.49 -3.43
N LEU A 202 -21.00 -16.47 -3.16
CA LEU A 202 -19.80 -16.63 -2.35
C LEU A 202 -20.16 -17.05 -0.92
N LEU A 203 -21.16 -16.40 -0.31
CA LEU A 203 -21.60 -16.73 1.04
C LEU A 203 -22.15 -18.16 1.12
N ALA A 204 -22.95 -18.60 0.16
CA ALA A 204 -23.44 -19.96 0.07
C ALA A 204 -22.31 -21.00 -0.09
N ALA A 205 -21.29 -20.69 -0.92
CA ALA A 205 -20.15 -21.56 -1.14
C ALA A 205 -19.23 -21.71 0.09
N LEU A 206 -19.27 -20.75 1.02
CA LEU A 206 -18.55 -20.86 2.30
C LEU A 206 -19.16 -21.87 3.28
N GLY A 207 -20.41 -22.30 3.09
CA GLY A 207 -21.07 -23.32 3.88
C GLY A 207 -21.07 -22.99 5.39
N GLU A 208 -20.56 -23.89 6.22
CA GLU A 208 -20.47 -23.71 7.69
C GLU A 208 -19.66 -22.50 8.13
N ARG A 209 -18.87 -21.92 7.23
CA ARG A 209 -18.06 -20.72 7.53
C ARG A 209 -18.79 -19.41 7.20
N GLU A 210 -19.90 -19.46 6.51
CA GLU A 210 -20.71 -18.31 6.13
C GLU A 210 -20.99 -17.33 7.29
N PRO A 211 -21.32 -17.75 8.53
CA PRO A 211 -21.60 -16.82 9.63
C PRO A 211 -20.42 -15.91 10.01
N TYR A 212 -19.19 -16.28 9.67
CA TYR A 212 -18.02 -15.45 9.90
C TYR A 212 -17.81 -14.36 8.84
N TYR A 213 -18.61 -14.37 7.76
CA TYR A 213 -18.50 -13.45 6.63
C TYR A 213 -19.77 -12.63 6.37
N ARG A 214 -20.96 -13.22 6.57
CA ARG A 214 -22.23 -12.53 6.34
C ARG A 214 -22.42 -11.35 7.28
N GLY A 215 -22.44 -10.12 6.71
CA GLY A 215 -22.57 -8.89 7.48
C GLY A 215 -21.36 -8.57 8.38
N ARG A 216 -20.22 -9.25 8.16
CA ARG A 216 -18.99 -9.02 8.89
C ARG A 216 -17.98 -8.28 8.04
N VAL A 217 -17.23 -7.37 8.66
CA VAL A 217 -16.17 -6.57 8.00
C VAL A 217 -14.81 -6.83 8.60
N CYS A 218 -14.73 -7.46 9.76
CA CYS A 218 -13.49 -7.79 10.45
C CYS A 218 -13.55 -9.16 11.09
N GLN A 219 -12.39 -9.83 11.14
CA GLN A 219 -12.26 -11.14 11.76
C GLN A 219 -10.91 -11.28 12.45
N TRP A 220 -10.91 -11.98 13.59
CA TRP A 220 -9.69 -12.48 14.20
C TRP A 220 -9.70 -14.00 14.18
N ILE A 221 -8.71 -14.60 13.54
CA ILE A 221 -8.45 -16.03 13.59
C ILE A 221 -7.38 -16.26 14.64
N ASP A 222 -7.79 -16.79 15.80
CA ASP A 222 -6.88 -17.04 16.90
C ASP A 222 -6.00 -18.26 16.62
N VAL A 223 -4.71 -18.05 16.78
CA VAL A 223 -3.70 -19.09 16.75
C VAL A 223 -2.91 -18.98 18.06
N PRO A 224 -3.35 -19.64 19.15
CA PRO A 224 -2.73 -19.52 20.44
C PRO A 224 -1.26 -19.99 20.43
N VAL A 225 -0.44 -19.41 21.31
CA VAL A 225 0.97 -19.78 21.47
C VAL A 225 1.17 -21.28 21.73
N ALA A 226 0.18 -21.94 22.34
CA ALA A 226 0.21 -23.39 22.58
C ALA A 226 0.27 -24.23 21.30
N GLN A 227 -0.23 -23.69 20.16
CA GLN A 227 -0.16 -24.36 18.85
C GLN A 227 1.21 -24.18 18.16
N GLY A 228 2.06 -23.29 18.67
CA GLY A 228 3.40 -23.04 18.15
C GLY A 228 3.82 -21.59 18.37
N LYS A 229 5.06 -21.40 18.84
CA LYS A 229 5.68 -20.09 19.05
C LYS A 229 6.25 -19.56 17.75
N ASP A 230 6.38 -18.23 17.68
CA ASP A 230 7.19 -17.59 16.65
C ASP A 230 8.68 -17.96 16.80
N GLN A 231 9.33 -18.19 15.68
CA GLN A 231 10.73 -18.60 15.61
C GLN A 231 11.56 -17.56 14.87
N ARG A 232 12.81 -17.40 15.30
CA ARG A 232 13.77 -16.55 14.60
C ARG A 232 14.34 -17.29 13.38
N ARG A 233 14.35 -16.64 12.21
CA ARG A 233 14.97 -17.14 10.99
C ARG A 233 15.89 -16.04 10.41
N GLY A 234 17.17 -16.13 10.75
CA GLY A 234 18.12 -15.04 10.48
C GLY A 234 17.75 -13.77 11.26
N THR A 235 17.63 -12.66 10.57
CA THR A 235 17.16 -11.37 11.10
C THR A 235 15.64 -11.25 11.14
N SER A 236 14.91 -12.21 10.55
CA SER A 236 13.46 -12.22 10.44
C SER A 236 12.80 -13.21 11.41
N ARG A 237 11.46 -13.29 11.38
CA ARG A 237 10.68 -14.24 12.18
C ARG A 237 9.68 -14.99 11.33
N VAL A 238 9.32 -16.18 11.76
CA VAL A 238 8.33 -17.06 11.14
C VAL A 238 7.45 -17.72 12.20
N ARG A 239 6.24 -18.07 11.78
CA ARG A 239 5.31 -18.89 12.56
C ARG A 239 4.56 -19.82 11.62
N ASP A 240 4.95 -21.10 11.62
CA ASP A 240 4.49 -22.10 10.63
C ASP A 240 2.98 -22.33 10.72
N ILE A 241 2.46 -22.54 11.90
CA ILE A 241 1.02 -22.77 12.11
C ILE A 241 0.15 -21.60 11.63
N GLU A 242 0.61 -20.37 11.80
CA GLU A 242 -0.08 -19.18 11.35
C GLU A 242 -0.07 -19.08 9.81
N ALA A 243 1.09 -19.37 9.17
CA ALA A 243 1.19 -19.44 7.72
C ALA A 243 0.27 -20.52 7.12
N GLN A 244 0.15 -21.67 7.82
CA GLN A 244 -0.75 -22.75 7.43
C GLN A 244 -2.23 -22.30 7.53
N ARG A 245 -2.63 -21.65 8.61
CA ARG A 245 -4.00 -21.12 8.79
C ARG A 245 -4.36 -20.09 7.73
N ILE A 246 -3.42 -19.21 7.38
CA ILE A 246 -3.60 -18.24 6.30
C ILE A 246 -3.80 -18.95 4.96
N ALA A 247 -2.96 -19.93 4.64
CA ALA A 247 -3.09 -20.68 3.39
C ALA A 247 -4.44 -21.41 3.28
N GLU A 248 -4.91 -22.03 4.36
CA GLU A 248 -6.23 -22.70 4.41
C GLU A 248 -7.38 -21.72 4.19
N GLU A 249 -7.30 -20.52 4.78
CA GLU A 249 -8.35 -19.51 4.65
C GLU A 249 -8.37 -18.90 3.24
N VAL A 250 -7.19 -18.64 2.66
CA VAL A 250 -7.07 -18.17 1.27
C VAL A 250 -7.64 -19.17 0.28
N VAL A 251 -7.34 -20.47 0.43
CA VAL A 251 -7.92 -21.54 -0.41
C VAL A 251 -9.43 -21.51 -0.35
N ARG A 252 -9.99 -21.41 0.85
CA ARG A 252 -11.44 -21.38 1.07
C ARG A 252 -12.09 -20.19 0.37
N LEU A 253 -11.53 -19.00 0.55
CA LEU A 253 -12.05 -17.79 -0.08
C LEU A 253 -11.87 -17.80 -1.59
N MET A 254 -10.75 -18.28 -2.10
CA MET A 254 -10.48 -18.38 -3.54
C MET A 254 -11.39 -19.43 -4.21
N HIS A 255 -11.71 -20.51 -3.50
CA HIS A 255 -12.63 -21.54 -3.99
C HIS A 255 -14.10 -21.06 -3.97
N ALA A 256 -14.49 -20.33 -2.93
CA ALA A 256 -15.84 -19.77 -2.81
C ALA A 256 -16.08 -18.58 -3.75
N GLY A 257 -15.02 -17.83 -4.09
CA GLY A 257 -15.11 -16.67 -4.98
C GLY A 257 -15.15 -17.08 -6.46
N ASP A 258 -15.94 -16.36 -7.25
CA ASP A 258 -16.19 -16.57 -8.69
C ASP A 258 -15.05 -16.10 -9.62
N GLY A 259 -13.89 -15.84 -9.08
CA GLY A 259 -12.75 -15.23 -9.83
C GLY A 259 -12.70 -13.70 -9.77
N SER A 260 -13.72 -13.03 -9.24
CA SER A 260 -13.75 -11.59 -9.04
C SER A 260 -13.15 -11.16 -7.69
N LEU A 261 -13.12 -12.05 -6.70
CA LEU A 261 -12.59 -11.78 -5.37
C LEU A 261 -11.07 -11.62 -5.41
N SER A 262 -10.56 -10.50 -4.91
CA SER A 262 -9.13 -10.24 -4.77
C SER A 262 -8.69 -10.35 -3.30
N ILE A 263 -7.52 -10.99 -3.08
CA ILE A 263 -7.01 -11.29 -1.75
C ILE A 263 -5.56 -10.80 -1.61
N GLY A 264 -5.32 -9.96 -0.60
CA GLY A 264 -3.99 -9.54 -0.18
C GLY A 264 -3.58 -10.22 1.13
N ILE A 265 -2.35 -10.71 1.21
CA ILE A 265 -1.78 -11.27 2.44
C ILE A 265 -0.58 -10.44 2.84
N ILE A 266 -0.69 -9.76 3.98
CA ILE A 266 0.30 -8.83 4.49
C ILE A 266 0.98 -9.42 5.72
N THR A 267 2.29 -9.29 5.79
CA THR A 267 3.08 -9.59 7.00
C THR A 267 4.17 -8.55 7.20
N PHE A 268 4.67 -8.44 8.43
CA PHE A 268 5.78 -7.54 8.79
C PHE A 268 7.16 -8.19 8.62
N TYR A 269 7.21 -9.49 8.28
CA TYR A 269 8.43 -10.29 8.29
C TYR A 269 8.66 -10.99 6.96
N ALA A 270 9.80 -10.72 6.31
CA ALA A 270 10.13 -11.29 5.00
C ALA A 270 10.14 -12.83 5.02
N ALA A 271 10.70 -13.45 6.06
CA ALA A 271 10.72 -14.91 6.16
C ALA A 271 9.31 -15.53 6.32
N GLN A 272 8.37 -14.81 6.95
CA GLN A 272 6.97 -15.24 7.04
C GLN A 272 6.27 -15.13 5.69
N ARG A 273 6.53 -14.04 4.95
CA ARG A 273 6.04 -13.90 3.58
C ARG A 273 6.43 -15.10 2.72
N ASP A 274 7.71 -15.47 2.74
CA ASP A 274 8.24 -16.57 1.94
C ASP A 274 7.62 -17.91 2.38
N LEU A 275 7.44 -18.11 3.67
CA LEU A 275 6.77 -19.29 4.22
C LEU A 275 5.29 -19.38 3.82
N ILE A 276 4.56 -18.27 3.85
CA ILE A 276 3.16 -18.22 3.38
C ILE A 276 3.09 -18.58 1.89
N MET A 277 3.98 -18.02 1.06
CA MET A 277 4.05 -18.35 -0.37
C MET A 277 4.34 -19.84 -0.59
N GLU A 278 5.24 -20.42 0.19
CA GLU A 278 5.54 -21.86 0.16
C GLU A 278 4.31 -22.70 0.51
N LYS A 279 3.58 -22.35 1.58
CA LYS A 279 2.33 -23.04 1.96
C LYS A 279 1.26 -22.94 0.87
N LEU A 280 1.10 -21.76 0.26
CA LEU A 280 0.15 -21.55 -0.84
C LEU A 280 0.54 -22.33 -2.11
N ALA A 281 1.83 -22.51 -2.38
CA ALA A 281 2.29 -23.33 -3.51
C ALA A 281 1.97 -24.83 -3.32
N GLN A 282 1.80 -25.29 -2.09
CA GLN A 282 1.36 -26.65 -1.78
C GLN A 282 -0.17 -26.83 -1.90
N GLN A 283 -0.94 -25.74 -1.90
CA GLN A 283 -2.40 -25.77 -2.02
C GLN A 283 -2.84 -25.82 -3.47
N ARG A 284 -3.95 -26.50 -3.71
CA ARG A 284 -4.55 -26.62 -5.04
C ARG A 284 -6.05 -26.37 -5.02
N ILE A 285 -6.52 -25.67 -6.05
CA ILE A 285 -7.94 -25.52 -6.35
C ILE A 285 -8.15 -26.10 -7.74
N GLU A 286 -9.04 -27.08 -7.86
CA GLU A 286 -9.32 -27.80 -9.12
C GLU A 286 -8.06 -28.37 -9.78
N GLY A 287 -7.10 -28.85 -8.97
CA GLY A 287 -5.83 -29.39 -9.43
C GLY A 287 -4.74 -28.36 -9.74
N VAL A 288 -5.05 -27.05 -9.76
CA VAL A 288 -4.11 -25.97 -10.06
C VAL A 288 -3.52 -25.43 -8.75
N ALA A 289 -2.19 -25.34 -8.66
CA ALA A 289 -1.51 -24.73 -7.51
C ALA A 289 -1.78 -23.20 -7.45
N LEU A 290 -1.96 -22.64 -6.25
CA LEU A 290 -2.21 -21.21 -6.11
C LEU A 290 -0.98 -20.38 -6.48
N MET A 291 0.21 -20.88 -6.15
CA MET A 291 1.47 -20.25 -6.48
C MET A 291 2.41 -21.23 -7.15
N GLU A 292 3.30 -20.74 -7.98
CA GLU A 292 4.34 -21.51 -8.65
C GLU A 292 5.70 -20.82 -8.52
N ARG A 293 6.76 -21.59 -8.63
CA ARG A 293 8.11 -21.05 -8.57
C ARG A 293 8.59 -20.71 -9.98
N ARG A 294 8.80 -19.41 -10.24
CA ARG A 294 9.37 -18.90 -11.49
C ARG A 294 10.63 -18.10 -11.21
N ASN A 295 11.70 -18.33 -11.93
CA ASN A 295 12.98 -17.62 -11.79
C ASN A 295 13.49 -17.53 -10.34
N GLY A 296 13.26 -18.58 -9.55
CA GLY A 296 13.70 -18.64 -8.15
C GLY A 296 12.77 -17.99 -7.12
N ALA A 297 11.74 -17.25 -7.53
CA ALA A 297 10.73 -16.62 -6.69
C ALA A 297 9.36 -17.32 -6.83
N TYR A 298 8.54 -17.21 -5.79
CA TYR A 298 7.14 -17.64 -5.86
C TYR A 298 6.27 -16.52 -6.45
N GLU A 299 5.43 -16.86 -7.42
CA GLU A 299 4.44 -15.98 -8.03
C GLU A 299 3.07 -16.66 -8.07
N PRO A 300 1.95 -15.90 -8.03
CA PRO A 300 0.63 -16.47 -8.27
C PRO A 300 0.57 -17.15 -9.64
N HIS A 301 0.01 -18.36 -9.67
CA HIS A 301 -0.25 -19.04 -10.94
C HIS A 301 -1.15 -18.16 -11.83
N GLU A 302 -0.99 -18.21 -13.16
CA GLU A 302 -1.74 -17.35 -14.10
C GLU A 302 -3.26 -17.39 -13.90
N HIS A 303 -3.79 -18.54 -13.51
CA HIS A 303 -5.22 -18.71 -13.19
C HIS A 303 -5.69 -17.87 -11.98
N PHE A 304 -4.79 -17.55 -11.06
CA PHE A 304 -5.10 -16.80 -9.83
C PHE A 304 -4.46 -15.40 -9.78
N LYS A 305 -3.80 -15.00 -10.85
CA LYS A 305 -3.06 -13.75 -10.91
C LYS A 305 -3.96 -12.52 -11.08
N TRP A 306 -5.04 -12.66 -11.86
CA TRP A 306 -5.89 -11.55 -12.24
C TRP A 306 -7.36 -11.80 -11.89
N ALA A 307 -7.99 -10.83 -11.25
CA ALA A 307 -9.44 -10.75 -11.03
C ALA A 307 -10.06 -9.87 -12.12
N LYS A 308 -11.20 -10.30 -12.65
CA LYS A 308 -12.01 -9.51 -13.58
C LYS A 308 -12.99 -8.67 -12.76
N LYS A 309 -12.90 -7.35 -12.87
CA LYS A 309 -13.82 -6.40 -12.25
C LYS A 309 -14.64 -5.71 -13.34
N VAL A 310 -15.96 -5.80 -13.24
CA VAL A 310 -16.88 -5.07 -14.10
C VAL A 310 -17.12 -3.70 -13.48
N ARG A 311 -16.84 -2.65 -14.21
CA ARG A 311 -17.08 -1.27 -13.80
C ARG A 311 -18.53 -0.86 -14.07
N GLY A 312 -18.99 0.22 -13.45
CA GLY A 312 -20.34 0.72 -13.61
C GLY A 312 -20.70 1.14 -15.06
N ASP A 313 -19.72 1.40 -15.92
CA ASP A 313 -19.87 1.66 -17.36
C ASP A 313 -19.90 0.38 -18.22
N GLY A 314 -19.83 -0.81 -17.59
CA GLY A 314 -19.79 -2.10 -18.26
C GLY A 314 -18.40 -2.52 -18.77
N SER A 315 -17.37 -1.67 -18.62
CA SER A 315 -16.01 -2.04 -18.98
C SER A 315 -15.43 -3.04 -17.97
N VAL A 316 -14.56 -3.95 -18.48
CA VAL A 316 -13.86 -4.94 -17.64
C VAL A 316 -12.43 -4.49 -17.40
N SER A 317 -12.04 -4.37 -16.13
CA SER A 317 -10.64 -4.17 -15.74
C SER A 317 -10.06 -5.43 -15.13
N LEU A 318 -8.75 -5.63 -15.34
CA LEU A 318 -7.99 -6.67 -14.66
C LEU A 318 -7.29 -6.05 -13.46
N GLU A 319 -7.56 -6.60 -12.28
CA GLU A 319 -6.89 -6.23 -11.04
C GLU A 319 -6.11 -7.42 -10.50
N GLU A 320 -5.10 -7.16 -9.69
CA GLU A 320 -4.31 -8.22 -9.06
C GLU A 320 -5.21 -9.04 -8.12
N ARG A 321 -5.31 -10.37 -8.35
CA ARG A 321 -6.23 -11.24 -7.63
C ARG A 321 -5.65 -11.79 -6.34
N LEU A 322 -4.35 -12.14 -6.35
CA LEU A 322 -3.64 -12.70 -5.20
C LEU A 322 -2.27 -12.05 -5.05
N ARG A 323 -2.00 -11.50 -3.88
CA ARG A 323 -0.68 -10.97 -3.52
C ARG A 323 -0.29 -11.39 -2.12
N VAL A 324 0.96 -11.82 -1.97
CA VAL A 324 1.61 -12.01 -0.67
C VAL A 324 2.80 -11.07 -0.60
N GLY A 325 2.91 -10.28 0.48
CA GLY A 325 4.01 -9.33 0.57
C GLY A 325 4.28 -8.81 1.98
N SER A 326 5.40 -8.10 2.11
CA SER A 326 5.60 -7.22 3.26
C SER A 326 4.70 -6.00 3.14
N VAL A 327 4.50 -5.30 4.25
CA VAL A 327 3.70 -4.06 4.29
C VAL A 327 4.11 -3.08 3.18
N ASP A 328 5.42 -2.93 2.95
CA ASP A 328 5.98 -2.01 1.95
C ASP A 328 5.52 -2.33 0.52
N ALA A 329 5.28 -3.61 0.21
CA ALA A 329 4.81 -4.06 -1.10
C ALA A 329 3.32 -3.78 -1.35
N PHE A 330 2.58 -3.31 -0.34
CA PHE A 330 1.14 -3.06 -0.41
C PHE A 330 0.77 -1.58 -0.50
N GLN A 331 1.72 -0.66 -0.40
CA GLN A 331 1.42 0.75 -0.56
C GLN A 331 0.86 1.04 -1.96
N GLY A 332 -0.22 1.82 -2.03
CA GLY A 332 -0.94 2.08 -3.28
C GLY A 332 -1.78 0.91 -3.81
N LYS A 333 -1.77 -0.26 -3.14
CA LYS A 333 -2.58 -1.43 -3.52
C LYS A 333 -3.84 -1.53 -2.68
N GLU A 334 -4.84 -2.24 -3.23
CA GLU A 334 -6.09 -2.54 -2.53
C GLU A 334 -6.66 -3.88 -2.98
N PHE A 335 -7.35 -4.58 -2.05
CA PHE A 335 -7.92 -5.91 -2.25
C PHE A 335 -9.30 -5.98 -1.58
N ASP A 336 -10.16 -6.88 -2.05
CA ASP A 336 -11.47 -7.05 -1.41
C ASP A 336 -11.32 -7.58 0.00
N VAL A 337 -10.46 -8.59 0.19
CA VAL A 337 -10.12 -9.15 1.50
C VAL A 337 -8.61 -9.04 1.74
N VAL A 338 -8.24 -8.60 2.92
CA VAL A 338 -6.85 -8.61 3.37
C VAL A 338 -6.70 -9.52 4.58
N LEU A 339 -5.72 -10.43 4.52
CA LEU A 339 -5.27 -11.21 5.66
C LEU A 339 -3.97 -10.61 6.21
N LEU A 340 -3.95 -10.32 7.50
CA LEU A 340 -2.78 -9.80 8.21
C LEU A 340 -2.17 -10.88 9.10
N SER A 341 -0.92 -11.27 8.82
CA SER A 341 -0.13 -12.21 9.63
C SER A 341 0.64 -11.46 10.71
N CYS A 342 0.27 -11.67 11.98
CA CYS A 342 0.91 -11.01 13.12
C CYS A 342 2.27 -11.60 13.47
N VAL A 343 2.45 -12.89 13.29
CA VAL A 343 3.66 -13.71 13.54
C VAL A 343 4.02 -13.80 15.03
N ARG A 344 4.04 -12.68 15.73
CA ARG A 344 4.46 -12.59 17.13
C ARG A 344 3.52 -13.34 18.04
N THR A 345 4.09 -13.92 19.12
CA THR A 345 3.34 -14.59 20.17
C THR A 345 3.57 -13.91 21.51
N TYR A 346 2.53 -13.87 22.34
CA TYR A 346 2.66 -13.33 23.68
C TYR A 346 3.53 -14.23 24.56
N GLN A 347 4.49 -13.64 25.25
CA GLN A 347 5.34 -14.34 26.20
C GLN A 347 5.33 -13.56 27.52
N GLN A 348 4.82 -14.18 28.57
CA GLN A 348 4.88 -13.56 29.89
C GLN A 348 6.34 -13.23 30.27
N ALA A 349 6.55 -12.03 30.78
CA ALA A 349 7.84 -11.62 31.30
C ALA A 349 8.29 -12.60 32.41
N ARG A 350 9.52 -13.06 32.33
CA ARG A 350 10.09 -13.86 33.42
C ARG A 350 10.37 -12.93 34.59
N PRO A 351 9.85 -13.22 35.83
CA PRO A 351 10.23 -12.45 37.00
C PRO A 351 11.72 -12.62 37.27
N GLY A 352 12.49 -11.54 37.44
CA GLY A 352 13.84 -11.62 37.97
C GLY A 352 15.00 -10.95 37.25
N GLN A 353 14.75 -10.11 36.21
CA GLN A 353 15.79 -9.21 35.67
C GLN A 353 15.36 -7.75 35.86
N ALA A 354 15.60 -7.22 37.05
CA ALA A 354 15.53 -5.78 37.28
C ALA A 354 16.92 -5.20 36.95
N CYS A 355 16.96 -4.23 36.05
CA CYS A 355 18.12 -3.39 35.77
C CYS A 355 17.82 -1.94 36.19
N ASP A 356 18.88 -1.17 36.42
CA ASP A 356 18.83 0.17 37.05
C ASP A 356 18.14 1.29 36.23
N ASP A 357 17.76 1.03 34.94
CA ASP A 357 17.02 1.98 34.10
C ASP A 357 15.66 1.39 33.65
N ALA A 358 14.65 1.60 34.48
CA ALA A 358 13.32 0.99 34.30
C ALA A 358 12.61 1.39 32.97
N ALA A 359 12.86 2.59 32.44
CA ALA A 359 12.23 3.06 31.19
C ALA A 359 12.85 2.42 29.93
N ASP A 360 14.18 2.32 29.86
CA ASP A 360 14.90 1.69 28.75
C ASP A 360 14.64 0.18 28.69
N ASP A 361 14.54 -0.46 29.85
CA ASP A 361 14.17 -1.87 29.95
C ASP A 361 12.73 -2.14 29.51
N ARG A 362 11.80 -1.23 29.83
CA ARG A 362 10.40 -1.32 29.37
C ARG A 362 10.33 -1.26 27.85
N GLU A 363 10.99 -0.29 27.24
CA GLU A 363 11.01 -0.11 25.79
C GLU A 363 11.63 -1.34 25.09
N LYS A 364 12.75 -1.85 25.59
CA LYS A 364 13.37 -3.09 25.10
C LYS A 364 12.45 -4.30 25.24
N GLN A 365 11.71 -4.40 26.33
CA GLN A 365 10.73 -5.47 26.56
C GLN A 365 9.60 -5.41 25.53
N LEU A 366 9.00 -4.23 25.32
CA LEU A 366 7.94 -4.02 24.33
C LEU A 366 8.43 -4.33 22.91
N ASN A 367 9.64 -3.89 22.57
CA ASN A 367 10.25 -4.20 21.28
C ASN A 367 10.51 -5.69 21.09
N ARG A 368 10.94 -6.38 22.13
CA ARG A 368 11.12 -7.85 22.11
C ARG A 368 9.80 -8.57 21.93
N GLN A 369 8.73 -8.10 22.57
CA GLN A 369 7.39 -8.71 22.54
C GLN A 369 6.68 -8.47 21.23
N PHE A 370 6.55 -7.21 20.80
CA PHE A 370 5.71 -6.80 19.69
C PHE A 370 6.48 -6.54 18.39
N GLY A 371 7.75 -6.14 18.46
CA GLY A 371 8.60 -5.92 17.30
C GLY A 371 8.00 -4.90 16.33
N PHE A 372 7.97 -5.25 15.03
CA PHE A 372 7.48 -4.36 13.96
C PHE A 372 5.99 -4.03 14.03
N LEU A 373 5.19 -4.76 14.81
CA LEU A 373 3.78 -4.43 15.04
C LEU A 373 3.61 -3.07 15.75
N ARG A 374 4.62 -2.60 16.47
CA ARG A 374 4.63 -1.31 17.17
C ARG A 374 4.75 -0.10 16.25
N LEU A 375 5.10 -0.29 15.00
CA LEU A 375 5.30 0.81 14.04
C LEU A 375 3.95 1.28 13.50
N PRO A 376 3.41 2.44 13.95
CA PRO A 376 2.06 2.86 13.63
C PRO A 376 1.85 3.09 12.14
N ASN A 377 2.86 3.63 11.43
CA ASN A 377 2.78 3.86 9.99
C ASN A 377 2.66 2.55 9.21
N ARG A 378 3.39 1.51 9.60
CA ARG A 378 3.28 0.17 9.01
C ARG A 378 1.94 -0.47 9.33
N MET A 379 1.47 -0.32 10.57
CA MET A 379 0.16 -0.83 10.97
C MET A 379 -0.96 -0.14 10.21
N ASN A 380 -0.90 1.18 10.02
CA ASN A 380 -1.86 1.92 9.20
C ASN A 380 -1.94 1.36 7.78
N VAL A 381 -0.80 1.19 7.10
CA VAL A 381 -0.78 0.59 5.76
C VAL A 381 -1.36 -0.82 5.78
N ALA A 382 -0.95 -1.66 6.73
CA ALA A 382 -1.41 -3.05 6.82
C ALA A 382 -2.93 -3.17 7.05
N MET A 383 -3.52 -2.23 7.81
CA MET A 383 -4.93 -2.22 8.17
C MET A 383 -5.82 -1.33 7.29
N SER A 384 -5.29 -0.79 6.18
CA SER A 384 -6.03 0.11 5.27
C SER A 384 -6.00 -0.32 3.81
N ARG A 385 -5.69 -1.59 3.52
CA ARG A 385 -5.60 -2.12 2.13
C ARG A 385 -6.84 -2.88 1.68
N GLN A 386 -7.73 -3.23 2.59
CA GLN A 386 -8.96 -3.95 2.31
C GLN A 386 -10.09 -3.02 1.84
N ARG A 387 -10.95 -3.55 0.98
CA ARG A 387 -12.22 -2.92 0.59
C ARG A 387 -13.35 -3.41 1.50
N GLN A 388 -13.54 -4.73 1.60
CA GLN A 388 -14.69 -5.36 2.23
C GLN A 388 -14.37 -5.92 3.62
N MET A 389 -13.23 -6.61 3.78
CA MET A 389 -12.94 -7.33 5.02
C MET A 389 -11.46 -7.34 5.37
N LEU A 390 -11.15 -7.12 6.65
CA LEU A 390 -9.83 -7.35 7.24
C LEU A 390 -9.88 -8.58 8.16
N ILE A 391 -8.96 -9.51 7.95
CA ILE A 391 -8.79 -10.72 8.76
C ILE A 391 -7.41 -10.69 9.40
N CYS A 392 -7.31 -10.55 10.71
CA CYS A 392 -6.06 -10.77 11.42
C CYS A 392 -5.93 -12.24 11.83
N VAL A 393 -4.75 -12.79 11.60
CA VAL A 393 -4.40 -14.16 12.00
C VAL A 393 -3.21 -14.06 12.95
N GLY A 394 -3.35 -14.59 14.16
CA GLY A 394 -2.30 -14.50 15.16
C GLY A 394 -2.74 -14.89 16.55
N ASP A 395 -1.84 -14.77 17.52
CA ASP A 395 -2.09 -15.03 18.92
C ASP A 395 -2.95 -13.92 19.54
N ALA A 396 -4.18 -14.23 19.92
CA ALA A 396 -5.10 -13.28 20.55
C ALA A 396 -4.53 -12.71 21.87
N ALA A 397 -3.74 -13.48 22.60
CA ALA A 397 -3.10 -13.01 23.82
C ALA A 397 -2.19 -11.80 23.57
N LEU A 398 -1.65 -11.65 22.36
CA LEU A 398 -0.85 -10.48 21.99
C LEU A 398 -1.67 -9.19 21.95
N ALA A 399 -2.93 -9.26 21.45
CA ALA A 399 -3.84 -8.11 21.34
C ALA A 399 -4.59 -7.83 22.64
N THR A 400 -4.68 -8.81 23.54
CA THR A 400 -5.41 -8.69 24.83
C THR A 400 -4.49 -8.57 26.04
N SER A 401 -3.17 -8.58 25.84
CA SER A 401 -2.20 -8.41 26.93
C SER A 401 -2.29 -7.04 27.58
N PRO A 402 -1.89 -6.89 28.85
CA PRO A 402 -1.88 -5.59 29.53
C PRO A 402 -1.06 -4.51 28.82
N GLU A 403 -0.05 -4.93 28.06
CA GLU A 403 0.84 -4.04 27.31
C GLU A 403 0.31 -3.68 25.92
N ALA A 404 -0.74 -4.33 25.45
CA ALA A 404 -1.22 -4.18 24.07
C ALA A 404 -1.70 -2.77 23.77
N GLU A 405 -2.42 -2.13 24.69
CA GLU A 405 -2.92 -0.76 24.52
C GLU A 405 -1.79 0.27 24.41
N GLU A 406 -0.67 0.04 25.11
CA GLU A 406 0.53 0.88 25.03
C GLU A 406 1.34 0.60 23.76
N ALA A 407 1.56 -0.67 23.46
CA ALA A 407 2.52 -1.08 22.43
C ALA A 407 1.92 -1.15 21.02
N VAL A 408 0.67 -1.58 20.91
CA VAL A 408 -0.02 -1.88 19.64
C VAL A 408 -1.51 -1.48 19.70
N PRO A 409 -1.86 -0.23 20.03
CA PRO A 409 -3.23 0.19 20.33
C PRO A 409 -4.20 -0.15 19.20
N ALA A 410 -3.80 0.02 17.95
CA ALA A 410 -4.63 -0.33 16.80
C ALA A 410 -4.94 -1.82 16.71
N LEU A 411 -4.00 -2.70 17.08
CA LEU A 411 -4.22 -4.15 17.07
C LEU A 411 -5.16 -4.56 18.20
N ALA A 412 -5.00 -3.98 19.40
CA ALA A 412 -5.89 -4.19 20.53
C ALA A 412 -7.32 -3.73 20.22
N ALA A 413 -7.49 -2.52 19.68
CA ALA A 413 -8.78 -1.99 19.27
C ALA A 413 -9.42 -2.84 18.14
N PHE A 414 -8.62 -3.36 17.20
CA PHE A 414 -9.13 -4.24 16.15
C PHE A 414 -9.65 -5.57 16.73
N TYR A 415 -8.94 -6.16 17.69
CA TYR A 415 -9.43 -7.36 18.37
C TYR A 415 -10.77 -7.12 19.06
N GLN A 416 -10.91 -6.01 19.79
CA GLN A 416 -12.18 -5.62 20.42
C GLN A 416 -13.29 -5.44 19.37
N MET A 417 -12.99 -4.80 18.23
CA MET A 417 -13.94 -4.64 17.13
C MET A 417 -14.38 -5.99 16.53
N CYS A 418 -13.46 -6.97 16.47
CA CYS A 418 -13.81 -8.34 16.03
C CYS A 418 -14.77 -9.05 16.99
N GLY A 419 -14.79 -8.72 18.27
CA GLY A 419 -15.76 -9.20 19.25
C GLY A 419 -17.13 -8.51 19.20
N GLY A 420 -17.26 -7.44 18.41
CA GLY A 420 -18.49 -6.65 18.27
C GLY A 420 -19.46 -7.15 17.19
N GLU A 421 -20.50 -6.35 16.93
CA GLU A 421 -21.61 -6.67 16.01
C GLU A 421 -21.13 -6.97 14.58
N HIS A 422 -20.14 -6.22 14.08
CA HIS A 422 -19.65 -6.32 12.70
C HIS A 422 -18.40 -7.19 12.57
N GLY A 423 -18.04 -7.89 13.63
CA GLY A 423 -16.83 -8.71 13.70
C GLY A 423 -17.12 -10.18 14.00
N SER A 424 -16.05 -10.98 13.94
CA SER A 424 -16.07 -12.37 14.37
C SER A 424 -14.74 -12.77 14.98
N LEU A 425 -14.80 -13.60 16.03
CA LEU A 425 -13.66 -14.24 16.67
C LEU A 425 -13.74 -15.75 16.39
N ARG A 426 -12.62 -16.36 16.01
CA ARG A 426 -12.60 -17.78 15.63
C ARG A 426 -11.29 -18.45 16.06
#